data_f6c7823f55ac956dd8662cd542aebf1f
#
_entry.id   f6c7823f55ac956dd8662cd542aebf1f
#
_cell.length_a   1.000
_cell.length_b   1.000
_cell.length_c   1.000
_cell.angle_alpha   90.00
_cell.angle_beta   90.00
_cell.angle_gamma   90.00
#
_symmetry.space_group_name_H-M   'P 1'
#
loop_
_entity.id
_entity.type
_entity.pdbx_description
1 polymer ?
#
loop_
_entity_poly.entity_id
_entity_poly.type
_entity_poly.pdbx_seq_one_letter_code
_entity_poly.pdbx_strand_id
1 'polypeptide(L)'
;MLIILERRIDAKGGHEQTQIAAIERLAETRDLAIVACQNDAIFPRSFDDVRVRRVLTGHEEQRRKPDQALADDLGQMRALFTENGPFPIGAALFVPTATAYDLKLVVHACRHAPDLIRFHVRLLEERHFLALDSAERRDLAQAVAEGQVRIVTETRALSELMRQDWGIEAAYTMLLPCTLAPEEALAHVPRAGWRQVSFLGGMRNEKGRRELPAIIAQLTKALRARGPEFRTEFAMQARRRHRFWPKSLIYNLRVALGAGMFWGRSPVRVRSLPAFMDATHFKTELAQSDVMVVPYRVENYKNRGSGIIIDAVMAEVPLVYTQGIGMSELTEFGNGRAADSPEGFAAAIVDLLENPVATKAACQKARAFTLLQIETAANYLKSLQN
;
A
#
# COMPACT_ATOMS: atom_id res chain seq x y z
N MET A 1 25.96 -2.75 -4.68
CA MET A 1 25.11 -1.59 -5.09
C MET A 1 23.71 -2.10 -5.36
N LEU A 2 22.67 -1.46 -4.83
CA LEU A 2 21.26 -1.77 -5.16
C LEU A 2 20.77 -0.79 -6.24
N ILE A 3 20.24 -1.30 -7.36
CA ILE A 3 19.72 -0.49 -8.46
C ILE A 3 18.19 -0.61 -8.46
N ILE A 4 17.51 0.53 -8.42
CA ILE A 4 16.04 0.61 -8.41
C ILE A 4 15.55 1.32 -9.68
N LEU A 5 14.53 0.78 -10.32
CA LEU A 5 13.76 1.48 -11.34
C LEU A 5 12.49 2.04 -10.68
N GLU A 6 12.49 3.35 -10.41
CA GLU A 6 11.30 4.04 -9.94
C GLU A 6 11.09 5.31 -10.77
N ARG A 7 10.15 5.25 -11.69
CA ARG A 7 9.93 6.34 -12.66
C ARG A 7 9.27 7.57 -12.04
N ARG A 8 8.48 7.36 -10.98
CA ARG A 8 7.71 8.41 -10.35
C ARG A 8 8.19 8.64 -8.92
N ILE A 9 8.88 9.73 -8.72
CA ILE A 9 9.19 10.19 -7.36
C ILE A 9 8.55 11.56 -7.21
N ASP A 10 7.31 11.59 -6.70
CA ASP A 10 6.58 12.85 -6.49
C ASP A 10 6.97 13.48 -5.15
N ALA A 11 7.35 14.76 -5.17
CA ALA A 11 7.73 15.56 -3.99
C ALA A 11 6.59 15.76 -2.97
N LYS A 12 5.36 15.44 -3.34
CA LYS A 12 4.19 15.66 -2.47
C LYS A 12 3.87 14.50 -1.52
N GLY A 13 4.85 13.68 -1.18
CA GLY A 13 4.69 12.58 -0.22
C GLY A 13 3.93 11.40 -0.83
N GLY A 14 4.35 10.97 -2.01
CA GLY A 14 3.85 9.78 -2.68
C GLY A 14 4.25 8.50 -1.98
N HIS A 15 3.52 7.45 -2.29
CA HIS A 15 3.76 6.09 -1.82
C HIS A 15 5.17 5.60 -2.22
N GLU A 16 5.66 6.04 -3.37
CA GLU A 16 6.95 5.70 -3.95
C GLU A 16 8.12 6.14 -3.07
N GLN A 17 8.08 7.36 -2.52
CA GLN A 17 9.14 7.86 -1.62
C GLN A 17 9.22 7.03 -0.33
N THR A 18 8.07 6.71 0.25
CA THR A 18 7.99 5.87 1.44
C THR A 18 8.54 4.48 1.17
N GLN A 19 8.28 3.92 0.00
CA GLN A 19 8.80 2.61 -0.40
C GLN A 19 10.32 2.64 -0.63
N ILE A 20 10.86 3.64 -1.31
CA ILE A 20 12.30 3.78 -1.50
C ILE A 20 13.02 3.89 -0.16
N ALA A 21 12.52 4.72 0.76
CA ALA A 21 13.09 4.84 2.10
C ALA A 21 13.02 3.51 2.89
N ALA A 22 11.94 2.75 2.72
CA ALA A 22 11.84 1.42 3.32
C ALA A 22 12.84 0.43 2.69
N ILE A 23 13.00 0.44 1.37
CA ILE A 23 13.94 -0.41 0.65
C ILE A 23 15.39 -0.10 1.06
N GLU A 24 15.77 1.18 1.09
CA GLU A 24 17.10 1.62 1.53
C GLU A 24 17.44 1.09 2.95
N ARG A 25 16.50 1.27 3.87
CA ARG A 25 16.63 0.78 5.26
C ARG A 25 16.75 -0.73 5.33
N LEU A 26 15.86 -1.47 4.65
CA LEU A 26 15.84 -2.94 4.68
C LEU A 26 17.05 -3.55 3.99
N ALA A 27 17.53 -2.94 2.92
CA ALA A 27 18.74 -3.38 2.22
C ALA A 27 20.03 -3.08 3.00
N GLU A 28 19.94 -2.24 4.05
CA GLU A 28 21.09 -1.79 4.85
C GLU A 28 22.23 -1.24 3.97
N THR A 29 21.87 -0.55 2.89
CA THR A 29 22.85 -0.04 1.92
C THR A 29 22.82 1.48 1.84
N ARG A 30 24.01 2.07 1.72
CA ARG A 30 24.18 3.48 1.31
C ARG A 30 24.50 3.61 -0.18
N ASP A 31 24.80 2.49 -0.85
CA ASP A 31 25.09 2.47 -2.28
C ASP A 31 23.84 2.12 -3.06
N LEU A 32 22.93 3.10 -3.13
CA LEU A 32 21.64 3.03 -3.85
C LEU A 32 21.73 3.87 -5.12
N ALA A 33 21.28 3.28 -6.24
CA ALA A 33 21.11 4.00 -7.49
C ALA A 33 19.62 3.93 -7.92
N ILE A 34 19.08 5.05 -8.40
CA ILE A 34 17.69 5.13 -8.88
C ILE A 34 17.70 5.53 -10.35
N VAL A 35 17.05 4.72 -11.19
CA VAL A 35 16.74 5.07 -12.58
C VAL A 35 15.33 5.67 -12.61
N ALA A 36 15.22 6.90 -13.08
CA ALA A 36 13.98 7.70 -13.03
C ALA A 36 13.72 8.45 -14.35
N CYS A 37 12.50 9.00 -14.49
CA CYS A 37 12.15 9.86 -15.63
C CYS A 37 12.85 11.22 -15.57
N GLN A 38 13.08 11.82 -16.76
CA GLN A 38 13.83 13.08 -16.90
C GLN A 38 13.14 14.27 -16.22
N ASN A 39 11.81 14.32 -16.25
CA ASN A 39 11.05 15.52 -15.91
C ASN A 39 10.18 15.42 -14.65
N ASP A 40 10.12 14.26 -14.00
CA ASP A 40 9.07 13.97 -13.00
C ASP A 40 9.55 14.00 -11.55
N ALA A 41 10.75 14.50 -11.26
CA ALA A 41 11.26 14.30 -9.93
C ALA A 41 11.72 15.60 -9.24
N ILE A 42 11.00 15.97 -8.21
CA ILE A 42 11.53 16.76 -7.10
C ILE A 42 11.91 15.73 -6.02
N PHE A 43 13.20 15.39 -5.92
CA PHE A 43 13.68 14.53 -4.84
C PHE A 43 13.61 15.30 -3.53
N PRO A 44 13.11 14.69 -2.44
CA PRO A 44 13.34 15.21 -1.10
C PRO A 44 14.84 15.33 -0.84
N ARG A 45 15.26 16.30 -0.07
CA ARG A 45 16.68 16.48 0.34
C ARG A 45 17.28 15.23 1.02
N SER A 46 16.43 14.35 1.55
CA SER A 46 16.84 13.06 2.15
C SER A 46 17.46 12.06 1.16
N PHE A 47 17.38 12.32 -0.15
CA PHE A 47 18.00 11.48 -1.19
C PHE A 47 19.22 12.15 -1.87
N ASP A 48 19.79 13.18 -1.27
CA ASP A 48 20.94 13.91 -1.86
C ASP A 48 22.19 13.01 -2.04
N ASP A 49 22.34 11.95 -1.24
CA ASP A 49 23.41 10.97 -1.34
C ASP A 49 23.12 9.82 -2.31
N VAL A 50 21.91 9.73 -2.86
CA VAL A 50 21.49 8.68 -3.77
C VAL A 50 21.87 9.03 -5.20
N ARG A 51 22.49 8.09 -5.92
CA ARG A 51 22.83 8.25 -7.34
C ARG A 51 21.57 8.19 -8.21
N VAL A 52 20.98 9.32 -8.55
CA VAL A 52 19.80 9.36 -9.41
C VAL A 52 20.19 9.55 -10.87
N ARG A 53 19.75 8.64 -11.74
CA ARG A 53 19.90 8.70 -13.20
C ARG A 53 18.54 9.04 -13.83
N ARG A 54 18.36 10.29 -14.21
CA ARG A 54 17.14 10.80 -14.85
C ARG A 54 17.25 10.65 -16.36
N VAL A 55 17.03 9.48 -16.87
CA VAL A 55 17.27 9.14 -18.27
C VAL A 55 16.02 8.68 -19.01
N LEU A 56 14.98 8.22 -18.28
CA LEU A 56 13.77 7.69 -18.91
C LEU A 56 12.84 8.82 -19.35
N THR A 57 12.02 8.54 -20.36
CA THR A 57 11.03 9.47 -20.89
C THR A 57 9.98 9.85 -19.85
N GLY A 58 9.52 11.10 -19.88
CA GLY A 58 8.51 11.63 -18.98
C GLY A 58 7.13 11.02 -19.24
N HIS A 59 6.26 11.05 -18.23
CA HIS A 59 4.94 10.43 -18.27
C HIS A 59 4.00 11.00 -19.34
N GLU A 60 4.09 12.27 -19.66
CA GLU A 60 3.30 12.89 -20.74
C GLU A 60 3.71 12.35 -22.10
N GLU A 61 5.01 12.18 -22.33
CA GLU A 61 5.55 11.68 -23.59
C GLU A 61 5.19 10.21 -23.79
N GLN A 62 5.28 9.39 -22.76
CA GLN A 62 4.82 8.00 -22.75
C GLN A 62 3.33 7.87 -23.14
N ARG A 63 2.48 8.84 -22.76
CA ARG A 63 1.07 8.85 -23.16
C ARG A 63 0.87 9.29 -24.61
N ARG A 64 1.68 10.23 -25.10
CA ARG A 64 1.53 10.81 -26.44
C ARG A 64 2.11 9.93 -27.52
N LYS A 65 3.24 9.26 -27.25
CA LYS A 65 4.00 8.44 -28.21
C LYS A 65 4.56 7.20 -27.49
N PRO A 66 3.71 6.23 -27.11
CA PRO A 66 4.11 5.12 -26.25
C PRO A 66 5.22 4.24 -26.85
N ASP A 67 5.16 3.95 -28.14
CA ASP A 67 6.13 3.08 -28.79
C ASP A 67 7.51 3.76 -28.96
N GLN A 68 7.52 5.06 -29.29
CA GLN A 68 8.75 5.84 -29.34
C GLN A 68 9.39 5.96 -27.96
N ALA A 69 8.60 6.29 -26.95
CA ALA A 69 9.06 6.39 -25.58
C ALA A 69 9.66 5.06 -25.07
N LEU A 70 9.03 3.93 -25.43
CA LEU A 70 9.53 2.61 -25.07
C LEU A 70 10.87 2.31 -25.76
N ALA A 71 11.02 2.64 -27.04
CA ALA A 71 12.27 2.47 -27.79
C ALA A 71 13.40 3.34 -27.22
N ASP A 72 13.10 4.59 -26.90
CA ASP A 72 14.04 5.53 -26.29
C ASP A 72 14.48 5.04 -24.90
N ASP A 73 13.54 4.60 -24.05
CA ASP A 73 13.83 4.07 -22.72
C ASP A 73 14.67 2.79 -22.77
N LEU A 74 14.41 1.90 -23.75
CA LEU A 74 15.27 0.73 -23.99
C LEU A 74 16.68 1.12 -24.39
N GLY A 75 16.85 2.13 -25.23
CA GLY A 75 18.14 2.68 -25.61
C GLY A 75 18.90 3.23 -24.39
N GLN A 76 18.22 3.99 -23.55
CA GLN A 76 18.77 4.51 -22.29
C GLN A 76 19.16 3.38 -21.30
N MET A 77 18.30 2.39 -21.12
CA MET A 77 18.60 1.25 -20.28
C MET A 77 19.85 0.50 -20.76
N ARG A 78 19.98 0.26 -22.07
CA ARG A 78 21.20 -0.34 -22.64
C ARG A 78 22.45 0.49 -22.37
N ALA A 79 22.37 1.81 -22.49
CA ALA A 79 23.49 2.70 -22.24
C ALA A 79 23.95 2.68 -20.75
N LEU A 80 23.01 2.45 -19.81
CA LEU A 80 23.33 2.35 -18.40
C LEU A 80 24.06 1.05 -18.03
N PHE A 81 23.75 -0.07 -18.71
CA PHE A 81 24.25 -1.41 -18.39
C PHE A 81 25.21 -1.89 -19.51
N THR A 82 26.35 -1.24 -19.64
CA THR A 82 27.43 -1.61 -20.57
C THR A 82 28.75 -1.72 -19.83
N GLU A 83 29.78 -2.28 -20.49
CA GLU A 83 31.15 -2.33 -19.94
C GLU A 83 31.67 -0.96 -19.49
N ASN A 84 31.28 0.10 -20.22
CA ASN A 84 31.63 1.50 -19.92
C ASN A 84 30.52 2.28 -19.24
N GLY A 85 29.40 1.63 -18.92
CA GLY A 85 28.23 2.24 -18.27
C GLY A 85 28.40 2.35 -16.75
N PRO A 86 27.50 3.08 -16.09
CA PRO A 86 27.53 3.23 -14.63
C PRO A 86 27.15 1.95 -13.88
N PHE A 87 26.55 0.96 -14.54
CA PHE A 87 26.10 -0.28 -13.94
C PHE A 87 26.72 -1.50 -14.66
N PRO A 88 27.10 -2.56 -13.90
CA PRO A 88 27.65 -3.77 -14.49
C PRO A 88 26.62 -4.50 -15.38
N ILE A 89 27.11 -5.16 -16.42
CA ILE A 89 26.30 -6.10 -17.20
C ILE A 89 25.84 -7.24 -16.29
N GLY A 90 24.57 -7.65 -16.43
CA GLY A 90 23.98 -8.69 -15.60
C GLY A 90 23.63 -8.26 -14.18
N ALA A 91 23.74 -6.96 -13.86
CA ALA A 91 23.32 -6.45 -12.55
C ALA A 91 21.82 -6.65 -12.31
N ALA A 92 21.45 -6.80 -11.05
CA ALA A 92 20.04 -6.87 -10.64
C ALA A 92 19.43 -5.48 -10.62
N LEU A 93 18.28 -5.33 -11.30
CA LEU A 93 17.45 -4.12 -11.28
C LEU A 93 16.11 -4.41 -10.60
N PHE A 94 15.88 -3.76 -9.47
CA PHE A 94 14.63 -3.92 -8.75
C PHE A 94 13.60 -2.86 -9.15
N VAL A 95 12.37 -3.31 -9.50
CA VAL A 95 11.22 -2.48 -9.88
C VAL A 95 10.18 -2.57 -8.76
N PRO A 96 10.19 -1.68 -7.76
CA PRO A 96 9.36 -1.82 -6.56
C PRO A 96 7.87 -1.58 -6.79
N THR A 97 7.51 -0.80 -7.82
CA THR A 97 6.15 -0.37 -8.10
C THR A 97 5.83 -0.55 -9.59
N ALA A 98 5.90 -1.80 -10.07
CA ALA A 98 5.75 -2.08 -11.48
C ALA A 98 4.36 -1.71 -12.01
N THR A 99 4.34 -0.86 -13.04
CA THR A 99 3.15 -0.52 -13.82
C THR A 99 3.12 -1.33 -15.12
N ALA A 100 2.04 -1.23 -15.90
CA ALA A 100 1.97 -1.86 -17.23
C ALA A 100 3.12 -1.44 -18.15
N TYR A 101 3.51 -0.16 -18.11
CA TYR A 101 4.64 0.33 -18.91
C TYR A 101 5.97 -0.27 -18.46
N ASP A 102 6.20 -0.40 -17.14
CA ASP A 102 7.43 -1.04 -16.63
C ASP A 102 7.50 -2.50 -17.04
N LEU A 103 6.38 -3.23 -17.00
CA LEU A 103 6.32 -4.61 -17.47
C LEU A 103 6.64 -4.71 -18.98
N LYS A 104 6.12 -3.79 -19.81
CA LYS A 104 6.48 -3.71 -21.24
C LYS A 104 7.97 -3.46 -21.42
N LEU A 105 8.53 -2.50 -20.71
CA LEU A 105 9.96 -2.20 -20.75
C LEU A 105 10.80 -3.44 -20.39
N VAL A 106 10.42 -4.16 -19.33
CA VAL A 106 11.07 -5.42 -18.91
C VAL A 106 11.00 -6.48 -20.01
N VAL A 107 9.81 -6.75 -20.57
CA VAL A 107 9.62 -7.73 -21.66
C VAL A 107 10.47 -7.40 -22.87
N HIS A 108 10.46 -6.15 -23.31
CA HIS A 108 11.25 -5.72 -24.46
C HIS A 108 12.75 -5.76 -24.20
N ALA A 109 13.18 -5.43 -22.98
CA ALA A 109 14.58 -5.55 -22.59
C ALA A 109 15.06 -7.02 -22.63
N CYS A 110 14.28 -7.95 -22.10
CA CYS A 110 14.59 -9.39 -22.15
C CYS A 110 14.66 -9.92 -23.59
N ARG A 111 13.74 -9.50 -24.48
CA ARG A 111 13.77 -9.91 -25.89
C ARG A 111 15.02 -9.46 -26.64
N HIS A 112 15.49 -8.25 -26.37
CA HIS A 112 16.52 -7.60 -27.18
C HIS A 112 17.91 -7.59 -26.56
N ALA A 113 18.02 -7.85 -25.25
CA ALA A 113 19.27 -7.86 -24.52
C ALA A 113 19.16 -8.74 -23.26
N PRO A 114 18.97 -10.07 -23.41
CA PRO A 114 18.61 -10.97 -22.32
C PRO A 114 19.67 -11.04 -21.19
N ASP A 115 20.94 -10.87 -21.53
CA ASP A 115 22.03 -10.98 -20.56
C ASP A 115 22.41 -9.64 -19.90
N LEU A 116 21.78 -8.55 -20.32
CA LEU A 116 22.17 -7.20 -19.90
C LEU A 116 21.76 -6.88 -18.48
N ILE A 117 20.54 -7.27 -18.10
CA ILE A 117 19.89 -6.91 -16.82
C ILE A 117 19.12 -8.11 -16.29
N ARG A 118 19.23 -8.38 -15.01
CA ARG A 118 18.35 -9.30 -14.29
C ARG A 118 17.25 -8.49 -13.59
N PHE A 119 16.02 -8.69 -14.01
CA PHE A 119 14.90 -7.93 -13.47
C PHE A 119 14.28 -8.59 -12.24
N HIS A 120 14.06 -7.81 -11.20
CA HIS A 120 13.31 -8.18 -10.01
C HIS A 120 12.10 -7.25 -9.92
N VAL A 121 10.92 -7.77 -10.22
CA VAL A 121 9.70 -6.98 -10.41
C VAL A 121 8.73 -7.22 -9.28
N ARG A 122 8.39 -6.17 -8.52
CA ARG A 122 7.31 -6.25 -7.52
C ARG A 122 5.99 -5.79 -8.16
N LEU A 123 5.08 -6.75 -8.33
CA LEU A 123 3.74 -6.50 -8.86
C LEU A 123 2.77 -6.25 -7.69
N LEU A 124 2.06 -5.11 -7.75
CA LEU A 124 1.11 -4.68 -6.73
C LEU A 124 -0.35 -4.95 -7.09
N GLU A 125 -0.65 -5.00 -8.40
CA GLU A 125 -2.02 -5.10 -8.91
C GLU A 125 -2.07 -5.91 -10.20
N GLU A 126 -3.07 -6.79 -10.33
CA GLU A 126 -3.29 -7.64 -11.51
C GLU A 126 -3.51 -6.83 -12.82
N ARG A 127 -4.12 -5.63 -12.71
CA ARG A 127 -4.43 -4.79 -13.88
C ARG A 127 -3.22 -4.42 -14.71
N HIS A 128 -2.04 -4.32 -14.10
CA HIS A 128 -0.82 -3.98 -14.82
C HIS A 128 -0.34 -5.13 -15.70
N PHE A 129 -0.49 -6.36 -15.26
CA PHE A 129 -0.24 -7.54 -16.06
C PHE A 129 -1.31 -7.70 -17.16
N LEU A 130 -2.58 -7.50 -16.82
CA LEU A 130 -3.70 -7.60 -17.76
C LEU A 130 -3.65 -6.56 -18.88
N ALA A 131 -2.95 -5.45 -18.70
CA ALA A 131 -2.74 -4.42 -19.71
C ALA A 131 -1.67 -4.80 -20.76
N LEU A 132 -0.91 -5.87 -20.55
CA LEU A 132 -0.03 -6.46 -21.56
C LEU A 132 -0.88 -7.19 -22.59
N ASP A 133 -0.42 -7.19 -23.86
CA ASP A 133 -1.03 -8.05 -24.88
C ASP A 133 -0.65 -9.53 -24.71
N SER A 134 -1.24 -10.41 -25.52
CA SER A 134 -1.02 -11.86 -25.41
C SER A 134 0.42 -12.28 -25.72
N ALA A 135 1.12 -11.56 -26.58
CA ALA A 135 2.53 -11.84 -26.90
C ALA A 135 3.43 -11.39 -25.75
N GLU A 136 3.23 -10.17 -25.26
CA GLU A 136 3.97 -9.60 -24.13
C GLU A 136 3.81 -10.48 -22.86
N ARG A 137 2.60 -11.01 -22.59
CA ARG A 137 2.36 -11.91 -21.46
C ARG A 137 3.10 -13.24 -21.60
N ARG A 138 3.11 -13.84 -22.82
CA ARG A 138 3.88 -15.08 -23.06
C ARG A 138 5.38 -14.85 -22.87
N ASP A 139 5.90 -13.74 -23.39
CA ASP A 139 7.32 -13.44 -23.27
C ASP A 139 7.73 -13.13 -21.82
N LEU A 140 6.85 -12.46 -21.06
CA LEU A 140 7.10 -12.29 -19.62
C LEU A 140 7.14 -13.63 -18.89
N ALA A 141 6.19 -14.53 -19.18
CA ALA A 141 6.18 -15.87 -18.60
C ALA A 141 7.42 -16.67 -18.99
N GLN A 142 7.87 -16.58 -20.24
CA GLN A 142 9.11 -17.19 -20.70
C GLN A 142 10.33 -16.61 -19.98
N ALA A 143 10.45 -15.27 -19.90
CA ALA A 143 11.56 -14.61 -19.21
C ALA A 143 11.61 -14.99 -17.71
N VAL A 144 10.46 -15.22 -17.07
CA VAL A 144 10.38 -15.74 -15.69
C VAL A 144 10.88 -17.19 -15.64
N ALA A 145 10.45 -18.05 -16.57
CA ALA A 145 10.88 -19.46 -16.64
C ALA A 145 12.39 -19.58 -16.88
N GLU A 146 12.97 -18.70 -17.69
CA GLU A 146 14.40 -18.62 -17.99
C GLU A 146 15.22 -17.93 -16.87
N GLY A 147 14.58 -17.39 -15.82
CA GLY A 147 15.25 -16.75 -14.70
C GLY A 147 15.77 -15.33 -14.98
N GLN A 148 15.45 -14.74 -16.14
CA GLN A 148 15.77 -13.35 -16.48
C GLN A 148 14.95 -12.36 -15.66
N VAL A 149 13.71 -12.74 -15.35
CA VAL A 149 12.78 -11.96 -14.53
C VAL A 149 12.37 -12.76 -13.30
N ARG A 150 12.47 -12.15 -12.13
CA ARG A 150 11.87 -12.67 -10.90
C ARG A 150 10.72 -11.76 -10.50
N ILE A 151 9.52 -12.33 -10.37
CA ILE A 151 8.37 -11.58 -9.91
C ILE A 151 8.16 -11.86 -8.43
N VAL A 152 7.94 -10.80 -7.66
CA VAL A 152 7.44 -10.84 -6.29
C VAL A 152 6.11 -10.10 -6.22
N THR A 153 5.22 -10.48 -5.32
CA THR A 153 3.90 -9.84 -5.18
C THR A 153 3.77 -9.17 -3.82
N GLU A 154 2.81 -8.26 -3.67
CA GLU A 154 2.52 -7.65 -2.37
C GLU A 154 1.60 -8.53 -1.51
N THR A 155 0.78 -9.39 -2.12
CA THR A 155 -0.22 -10.22 -1.42
C THR A 155 -0.15 -11.67 -1.87
N ARG A 156 -0.48 -12.59 -0.96
CA ARG A 156 -0.63 -14.01 -1.27
C ARG A 156 -1.71 -14.23 -2.35
N ALA A 157 -2.82 -13.48 -2.27
CA ALA A 157 -3.91 -13.57 -3.25
C ALA A 157 -3.45 -13.26 -4.67
N LEU A 158 -2.58 -12.25 -4.86
CA LEU A 158 -2.02 -11.95 -6.18
C LEU A 158 -1.05 -13.02 -6.67
N SER A 159 -0.22 -13.57 -5.77
CA SER A 159 0.68 -14.69 -6.09
C SER A 159 -0.09 -15.92 -6.56
N GLU A 160 -1.16 -16.26 -5.84
CA GLU A 160 -2.05 -17.39 -6.16
C GLU A 160 -2.73 -17.19 -7.52
N LEU A 161 -3.27 -15.99 -7.79
CA LEU A 161 -3.87 -15.62 -9.08
C LEU A 161 -2.85 -15.80 -10.22
N MET A 162 -1.63 -15.30 -10.05
CA MET A 162 -0.58 -15.41 -11.08
C MET A 162 -0.27 -16.87 -11.40
N ARG A 163 -0.15 -17.70 -10.37
CA ARG A 163 0.12 -19.13 -10.53
C ARG A 163 -1.03 -19.86 -11.23
N GLN A 164 -2.28 -19.60 -10.82
CA GLN A 164 -3.46 -20.30 -11.32
C GLN A 164 -3.86 -19.85 -12.73
N ASP A 165 -3.94 -18.56 -12.97
CA ASP A 165 -4.53 -18.00 -14.19
C ASP A 165 -3.48 -17.70 -15.27
N TRP A 166 -2.21 -17.46 -14.86
CA TRP A 166 -1.17 -17.03 -15.78
C TRP A 166 0.01 -18.01 -15.89
N GLY A 167 0.04 -19.05 -15.07
CA GLY A 167 1.15 -20.01 -15.04
C GLY A 167 2.48 -19.40 -14.63
N ILE A 168 2.45 -18.25 -13.96
CA ILE A 168 3.66 -17.55 -13.51
C ILE A 168 3.80 -17.74 -12.00
N GLU A 169 4.91 -18.33 -11.59
CA GLU A 169 5.21 -18.51 -10.17
C GLU A 169 5.93 -17.27 -9.62
N ALA A 170 5.32 -16.61 -8.63
CA ALA A 170 5.98 -15.55 -7.90
C ALA A 170 7.03 -16.14 -6.97
N ALA A 171 8.22 -15.54 -6.94
CA ALA A 171 9.32 -16.01 -6.11
C ALA A 171 8.94 -16.01 -4.61
N TYR A 172 8.20 -14.99 -4.16
CA TYR A 172 7.57 -14.91 -2.84
C TYR A 172 6.70 -13.65 -2.71
N THR A 173 5.98 -13.54 -1.59
CA THR A 173 5.22 -12.34 -1.24
C THR A 173 6.12 -11.38 -0.48
N MET A 174 6.36 -10.19 -1.05
CA MET A 174 7.22 -9.15 -0.49
C MET A 174 6.41 -8.08 0.22
N LEU A 175 6.43 -8.10 1.54
CA LEU A 175 5.82 -7.07 2.35
C LEU A 175 6.84 -5.97 2.67
N LEU A 176 6.57 -4.74 2.23
CA LEU A 176 7.39 -3.58 2.58
C LEU A 176 6.67 -2.76 3.65
N PRO A 177 7.38 -2.31 4.70
CA PRO A 177 6.82 -1.41 5.70
C PRO A 177 6.38 -0.10 5.02
N CYS A 178 5.35 0.53 5.59
CA CYS A 178 4.80 1.76 5.03
C CYS A 178 5.23 2.97 5.87
N THR A 179 4.35 3.47 6.74
CA THR A 179 4.65 4.65 7.57
C THR A 179 5.45 4.29 8.83
N LEU A 180 5.20 3.10 9.38
CA LEU A 180 5.93 2.59 10.54
C LEU A 180 7.16 1.79 10.11
N ALA A 181 8.30 2.11 10.69
CA ALA A 181 9.50 1.31 10.54
C ALA A 181 9.40 0.01 11.36
N PRO A 182 10.10 -1.08 10.96
CA PRO A 182 10.04 -2.36 11.67
C PRO A 182 10.41 -2.27 13.15
N GLU A 183 11.40 -1.42 13.46
CA GLU A 183 11.90 -1.18 14.82
C GLU A 183 11.01 -0.27 15.66
N GLU A 184 10.03 0.43 15.05
CA GLU A 184 9.15 1.33 15.78
C GLU A 184 8.06 0.54 16.51
N ALA A 185 8.00 0.73 17.83
CA ALA A 185 6.89 0.29 18.67
C ALA A 185 6.00 1.50 18.96
N LEU A 186 4.77 1.46 18.50
CA LEU A 186 3.82 2.53 18.74
C LEU A 186 2.98 2.19 19.97
N ALA A 187 3.24 2.89 21.09
CA ALA A 187 2.45 2.70 22.31
C ALA A 187 1.02 3.23 22.08
N HIS A 188 0.02 2.42 22.46
CA HIS A 188 -1.37 2.88 22.44
C HIS A 188 -1.59 4.02 23.43
N VAL A 189 -2.19 5.11 22.99
CA VAL A 189 -2.50 6.30 23.79
C VAL A 189 -4.02 6.48 23.84
N PRO A 190 -4.71 5.93 24.85
CA PRO A 190 -6.16 6.00 24.92
C PRO A 190 -6.65 7.45 25.08
N ARG A 191 -7.75 7.77 24.43
CA ARG A 191 -8.40 9.07 24.60
C ARG A 191 -9.31 9.10 25.81
N ALA A 192 -9.15 10.11 26.64
CA ALA A 192 -9.93 10.25 27.87
C ALA A 192 -11.45 10.27 27.56
N GLY A 193 -12.18 9.28 28.11
CA GLY A 193 -13.63 9.16 28.00
C GLY A 193 -14.19 8.77 26.63
N TRP A 194 -13.34 8.40 25.66
CA TRP A 194 -13.75 7.99 24.31
C TRP A 194 -12.91 6.84 23.78
N ARG A 195 -13.57 5.88 23.14
CA ARG A 195 -12.89 4.91 22.27
C ARG A 195 -12.71 5.52 20.88
N GLN A 196 -11.56 5.31 20.24
CA GLN A 196 -11.35 5.82 18.90
C GLN A 196 -11.47 4.72 17.83
N VAL A 197 -12.41 4.87 16.93
CA VAL A 197 -12.53 4.08 15.70
C VAL A 197 -12.05 4.92 14.54
N SER A 198 -11.04 4.45 13.82
CA SER A 198 -10.35 5.26 12.80
C SER A 198 -10.55 4.73 11.40
N PHE A 199 -10.78 5.64 10.45
CA PHE A 199 -10.68 5.43 9.02
C PHE A 199 -9.60 6.34 8.46
N LEU A 200 -8.42 5.78 8.21
CA LEU A 200 -7.24 6.50 7.70
C LEU A 200 -6.95 6.10 6.24
N GLY A 201 -6.09 6.86 5.57
CA GLY A 201 -5.63 6.54 4.21
C GLY A 201 -6.43 7.15 3.08
N GLY A 202 -7.16 8.21 3.34
CA GLY A 202 -7.82 9.06 2.35
C GLY A 202 -9.20 8.59 1.92
N MET A 203 -10.06 9.57 1.61
CA MET A 203 -11.49 9.41 1.32
C MET A 203 -11.75 9.09 -0.16
N ARG A 204 -11.21 7.97 -0.66
CA ARG A 204 -11.46 7.49 -2.04
C ARG A 204 -12.65 6.51 -2.08
N ASN A 205 -13.35 6.44 -3.24
CA ASN A 205 -14.52 5.57 -3.36
C ASN A 205 -14.15 4.08 -3.22
N GLU A 206 -13.02 3.67 -3.80
CA GLU A 206 -12.51 2.30 -3.71
C GLU A 206 -12.10 1.90 -2.28
N LYS A 207 -11.88 2.87 -1.41
CA LYS A 207 -11.63 2.66 0.03
C LYS A 207 -12.88 2.64 0.90
N GLY A 208 -14.07 2.52 0.31
CA GLY A 208 -15.32 2.35 1.04
C GLY A 208 -15.89 3.63 1.64
N ARG A 209 -15.52 4.80 1.08
CA ARG A 209 -16.06 6.07 1.57
C ARG A 209 -17.59 6.13 1.58
N ARG A 210 -18.26 5.52 0.60
CA ARG A 210 -19.73 5.58 0.47
C ARG A 210 -20.44 4.79 1.56
N GLU A 211 -19.79 3.79 2.11
CA GLU A 211 -20.26 2.87 3.12
C GLU A 211 -20.19 3.49 4.54
N LEU A 212 -19.26 4.42 4.78
CA LEU A 212 -19.01 5.01 6.10
C LEU A 212 -20.24 5.61 6.78
N PRO A 213 -21.12 6.40 6.12
CA PRO A 213 -22.31 6.94 6.78
C PRO A 213 -23.23 5.85 7.31
N ALA A 214 -23.40 4.75 6.58
CA ALA A 214 -24.23 3.61 7.00
C ALA A 214 -23.54 2.85 8.15
N ILE A 215 -22.23 2.61 8.08
CA ILE A 215 -21.46 1.99 9.17
C ILE A 215 -21.58 2.81 10.46
N ILE A 216 -21.41 4.13 10.38
CA ILE A 216 -21.55 5.03 11.53
C ILE A 216 -22.96 4.99 12.12
N ALA A 217 -23.99 4.95 11.26
CA ALA A 217 -25.38 4.86 11.71
C ALA A 217 -25.65 3.55 12.47
N GLN A 218 -25.19 2.42 11.94
CA GLN A 218 -25.34 1.11 12.60
C GLN A 218 -24.51 1.02 13.89
N LEU A 219 -23.31 1.57 13.90
CA LEU A 219 -22.49 1.66 15.11
C LEU A 219 -23.19 2.50 16.19
N THR A 220 -23.75 3.65 15.81
CA THR A 220 -24.51 4.51 16.72
C THR A 220 -25.70 3.75 17.32
N LYS A 221 -26.44 3.00 16.50
CA LYS A 221 -27.55 2.15 16.96
C LYS A 221 -27.07 1.06 17.91
N ALA A 222 -25.99 0.37 17.58
CA ALA A 222 -25.44 -0.71 18.40
C ALA A 222 -24.94 -0.22 19.75
N LEU A 223 -24.38 0.99 19.83
CA LEU A 223 -23.83 1.54 21.07
C LEU A 223 -24.85 2.24 21.98
N ARG A 224 -26.06 2.57 21.51
CA ARG A 224 -27.10 3.22 22.31
C ARG A 224 -27.53 2.41 23.52
N ALA A 225 -27.50 1.10 23.43
CA ALA A 225 -27.87 0.19 24.53
C ALA A 225 -26.71 -0.11 25.50
N ARG A 226 -25.53 0.47 25.25
CA ARG A 226 -24.31 0.23 26.02
C ARG A 226 -23.97 1.41 26.94
N GLY A 227 -23.13 1.17 27.92
CA GLY A 227 -22.70 2.18 28.88
C GLY A 227 -21.79 3.27 28.30
N PRO A 228 -21.53 4.32 29.09
CA PRO A 228 -20.72 5.45 28.66
C PRO A 228 -19.26 5.11 28.36
N GLU A 229 -18.75 3.98 28.81
CA GLU A 229 -17.42 3.45 28.53
C GLU A 229 -17.22 3.06 27.06
N PHE A 230 -18.33 2.86 26.30
CA PHE A 230 -18.33 2.59 24.87
C PHE A 230 -18.57 3.84 24.00
N ARG A 231 -18.54 5.04 24.60
CA ARG A 231 -18.58 6.27 23.79
C ARG A 231 -17.45 6.26 22.76
N THR A 232 -17.82 6.41 21.51
CA THR A 232 -16.89 6.23 20.38
C THR A 232 -16.73 7.52 19.59
N GLU A 233 -15.48 7.93 19.40
CA GLU A 233 -15.10 8.93 18.41
C GLU A 233 -14.75 8.23 17.09
N PHE A 234 -15.50 8.51 16.03
CA PHE A 234 -15.19 8.03 14.70
C PHE A 234 -14.28 9.06 14.00
N ALA A 235 -12.96 8.81 14.01
CA ALA A 235 -11.96 9.65 13.39
C ALA A 235 -11.82 9.30 11.90
N MET A 236 -12.08 10.22 11.00
CA MET A 236 -12.02 9.95 9.56
C MET A 236 -11.26 11.03 8.83
N GLN A 237 -10.35 10.62 7.94
CA GLN A 237 -9.59 11.52 7.12
C GLN A 237 -10.50 12.29 6.17
N ALA A 238 -10.36 13.63 6.12
CA ALA A 238 -11.18 14.47 5.29
C ALA A 238 -10.92 14.21 3.80
N ARG A 239 -11.88 14.56 2.97
CA ARG A 239 -11.71 14.58 1.53
C ARG A 239 -10.89 15.81 1.12
N ARG A 240 -9.98 15.66 0.13
CA ARG A 240 -9.49 16.82 -0.64
C ARG A 240 -10.70 17.64 -1.10
N ARG A 241 -10.69 18.96 -0.89
CA ARG A 241 -11.79 19.86 -1.31
C ARG A 241 -12.19 19.56 -2.74
N HIS A 242 -13.45 19.13 -2.95
CA HIS A 242 -13.98 18.92 -4.27
C HIS A 242 -14.46 20.26 -4.83
N ARG A 243 -14.25 20.47 -6.10
CA ARG A 243 -14.72 21.64 -6.87
C ARG A 243 -16.26 21.81 -6.83
N PHE A 244 -17.01 20.74 -6.44
CA PHE A 244 -18.46 20.74 -6.29
C PHE A 244 -18.90 20.69 -4.83
N TRP A 245 -19.17 21.83 -4.28
CA TRP A 245 -19.61 22.09 -2.90
C TRP A 245 -20.85 21.27 -2.45
N PRO A 246 -21.93 21.11 -3.25
CA PRO A 246 -23.15 20.41 -2.80
C PRO A 246 -22.95 18.95 -2.41
N LYS A 247 -22.10 18.19 -3.13
CA LYS A 247 -21.88 16.76 -2.88
C LYS A 247 -21.14 16.48 -1.57
N SER A 248 -20.27 17.37 -1.14
CA SER A 248 -19.58 17.23 0.15
C SER A 248 -20.51 17.59 1.31
N LEU A 249 -21.40 18.56 1.15
CA LEU A 249 -22.41 18.92 2.15
C LEU A 249 -23.38 17.78 2.41
N ILE A 250 -23.92 17.17 1.36
CA ILE A 250 -24.82 16.00 1.47
C ILE A 250 -24.11 14.82 2.16
N TYR A 251 -22.85 14.57 1.83
CA TYR A 251 -22.06 13.52 2.47
C TYR A 251 -21.89 13.78 3.97
N ASN A 252 -21.48 15.00 4.34
CA ASN A 252 -21.27 15.38 5.74
C ASN A 252 -22.61 15.35 6.52
N LEU A 253 -23.71 15.75 5.91
CA LEU A 253 -25.04 15.65 6.50
C LEU A 253 -25.43 14.19 6.77
N ARG A 254 -25.19 13.28 5.82
CA ARG A 254 -25.44 11.83 6.03
C ARG A 254 -24.59 11.26 7.18
N VAL A 255 -23.33 11.67 7.27
CA VAL A 255 -22.44 11.28 8.38
C VAL A 255 -22.97 11.81 9.72
N ALA A 256 -23.36 13.09 9.78
CA ALA A 256 -23.90 13.72 10.99
C ALA A 256 -25.23 13.09 11.42
N LEU A 257 -26.13 12.80 10.48
CA LEU A 257 -27.37 12.09 10.74
C LEU A 257 -27.11 10.66 11.24
N GLY A 258 -26.20 9.94 10.60
CA GLY A 258 -25.79 8.59 11.01
C GLY A 258 -25.21 8.57 12.42
N ALA A 259 -24.36 9.55 12.76
CA ALA A 259 -23.84 9.72 14.11
C ALA A 259 -24.88 10.19 15.14
N GLY A 260 -26.11 10.51 14.73
CA GLY A 260 -27.16 10.98 15.64
C GLY A 260 -26.88 12.37 16.25
N MET A 261 -26.07 13.18 15.61
CA MET A 261 -25.59 14.48 16.16
C MET A 261 -26.72 15.49 16.41
N PHE A 262 -27.90 15.28 15.80
CA PHE A 262 -29.06 16.17 15.94
C PHE A 262 -30.04 15.74 17.05
N TRP A 263 -29.83 14.58 17.68
CA TRP A 263 -30.83 14.02 18.62
C TRP A 263 -30.24 13.79 20.03
N GLY A 264 -29.58 14.78 20.59
CA GLY A 264 -29.13 14.74 21.96
C GLY A 264 -27.85 13.95 22.22
N ARG A 265 -27.80 13.13 23.26
CA ARG A 265 -26.60 12.43 23.72
C ARG A 265 -26.27 11.23 22.82
N SER A 266 -25.65 11.48 21.65
CA SER A 266 -25.15 10.39 20.82
C SER A 266 -23.98 9.65 21.48
N PRO A 267 -23.95 8.30 21.45
CA PRO A 267 -22.78 7.53 21.85
C PRO A 267 -21.61 7.64 20.84
N VAL A 268 -21.87 8.15 19.63
CA VAL A 268 -20.86 8.34 18.59
C VAL A 268 -20.73 9.81 18.25
N ARG A 269 -19.49 10.31 18.22
CA ARG A 269 -19.16 11.59 17.61
C ARG A 269 -18.21 11.37 16.42
N VAL A 270 -18.24 12.26 15.44
CA VAL A 270 -17.38 12.19 14.27
C VAL A 270 -16.37 13.31 14.31
N ARG A 271 -15.10 12.95 14.16
CA ARG A 271 -13.98 13.89 14.04
C ARG A 271 -13.37 13.81 12.64
N SER A 272 -13.33 14.94 11.96
CA SER A 272 -12.71 15.06 10.65
C SER A 272 -11.22 15.36 10.80
N LEU A 273 -10.38 14.51 10.23
CA LEU A 273 -8.92 14.67 10.18
C LEU A 273 -8.51 15.41 8.89
N PRO A 274 -7.33 16.03 8.85
CA PRO A 274 -6.82 16.66 7.63
C PRO A 274 -6.80 15.70 6.44
N ALA A 275 -7.03 16.22 5.23
CA ALA A 275 -6.97 15.44 3.99
C ALA A 275 -5.56 14.90 3.69
N PHE A 276 -4.56 15.59 4.21
CA PHE A 276 -3.16 15.19 4.23
C PHE A 276 -2.66 15.25 5.66
N MET A 277 -2.02 14.20 6.06
CA MET A 277 -1.30 14.10 7.33
C MET A 277 0.16 13.76 7.00
N ASP A 278 1.08 14.42 7.67
CA ASP A 278 2.46 13.96 7.70
C ASP A 278 2.60 12.67 8.51
N ALA A 279 3.76 12.06 8.48
CA ALA A 279 4.00 10.80 9.17
C ALA A 279 3.78 10.91 10.68
N THR A 280 4.15 12.02 11.30
CA THR A 280 4.00 12.25 12.74
C THR A 280 2.54 12.31 13.14
N HIS A 281 1.74 13.11 12.42
CA HIS A 281 0.31 13.21 12.67
C HIS A 281 -0.40 11.87 12.43
N PHE A 282 -0.03 11.16 11.34
CA PHE A 282 -0.58 9.84 11.05
C PHE A 282 -0.29 8.84 12.17
N LYS A 283 0.95 8.77 12.65
CA LYS A 283 1.36 7.91 13.77
C LYS A 283 0.62 8.27 15.06
N THR A 284 0.40 9.55 15.33
CA THR A 284 -0.38 10.01 16.50
C THR A 284 -1.83 9.51 16.44
N GLU A 285 -2.49 9.64 15.29
CA GLU A 285 -3.85 9.16 15.10
C GLU A 285 -3.94 7.63 15.18
N LEU A 286 -2.94 6.94 14.65
CA LEU A 286 -2.86 5.49 14.72
C LEU A 286 -2.65 5.00 16.16
N ALA A 287 -1.78 5.66 16.94
CA ALA A 287 -1.54 5.35 18.34
C ALA A 287 -2.79 5.53 19.24
N GLN A 288 -3.71 6.42 18.84
CA GLN A 288 -4.96 6.67 19.57
C GLN A 288 -6.09 5.74 19.15
N SER A 289 -5.90 4.93 18.10
CA SER A 289 -6.94 4.09 17.54
C SER A 289 -7.14 2.82 18.37
N ASP A 290 -8.36 2.58 18.84
CA ASP A 290 -8.77 1.31 19.44
C ASP A 290 -9.17 0.28 18.37
N VAL A 291 -9.69 0.74 17.23
CA VAL A 291 -10.07 -0.08 16.07
C VAL A 291 -9.84 0.70 14.78
N MET A 292 -9.25 0.05 13.77
CA MET A 292 -9.16 0.57 12.40
C MET A 292 -10.23 -0.05 11.51
N VAL A 293 -10.92 0.77 10.72
CA VAL A 293 -11.95 0.32 9.79
C VAL A 293 -11.45 0.42 8.35
N VAL A 294 -11.55 -0.69 7.61
CA VAL A 294 -11.04 -0.85 6.24
C VAL A 294 -12.19 -1.37 5.33
N PRO A 295 -13.19 -0.54 5.01
CA PRO A 295 -14.37 -0.94 4.25
C PRO A 295 -14.10 -0.89 2.74
N TYR A 296 -12.99 -1.48 2.30
CA TYR A 296 -12.52 -1.40 0.93
C TYR A 296 -13.41 -2.22 -0.01
N ARG A 297 -13.50 -1.79 -1.26
CA ARG A 297 -14.21 -2.52 -2.29
C ARG A 297 -13.42 -3.72 -2.75
N VAL A 298 -14.03 -4.89 -2.71
CA VAL A 298 -13.39 -6.17 -3.08
C VAL A 298 -12.90 -6.13 -4.53
N GLU A 299 -13.66 -5.53 -5.45
CA GLU A 299 -13.28 -5.43 -6.87
C GLU A 299 -11.94 -4.72 -7.10
N ASN A 300 -11.55 -3.85 -6.17
CA ASN A 300 -10.30 -3.10 -6.24
C ASN A 300 -9.19 -3.65 -5.34
N TYR A 301 -9.55 -4.46 -4.33
CA TYR A 301 -8.61 -4.85 -3.27
C TYR A 301 -8.50 -6.36 -3.02
N LYS A 302 -9.21 -7.22 -3.77
CA LYS A 302 -9.12 -8.69 -3.57
C LYS A 302 -7.68 -9.23 -3.72
N ASN A 303 -6.88 -8.65 -4.62
CA ASN A 303 -5.51 -9.06 -4.92
C ASN A 303 -4.48 -7.96 -4.63
N ARG A 304 -4.91 -6.82 -4.11
CA ARG A 304 -4.07 -5.65 -3.88
C ARG A 304 -3.78 -5.45 -2.41
N GLY A 305 -2.55 -5.04 -2.08
CA GLY A 305 -2.15 -4.68 -0.74
C GLY A 305 -2.61 -3.28 -0.31
N SER A 306 -2.44 -3.01 0.98
CA SER A 306 -2.75 -1.71 1.58
C SER A 306 -1.76 -1.38 2.70
N GLY A 307 -1.00 -0.29 2.52
CA GLY A 307 -0.11 0.21 3.56
C GLY A 307 -0.81 0.53 4.88
N ILE A 308 -2.12 0.88 4.83
CA ILE A 308 -2.91 1.12 6.05
C ILE A 308 -3.11 -0.17 6.86
N ILE A 309 -3.29 -1.31 6.21
CA ILE A 309 -3.39 -2.61 6.90
C ILE A 309 -2.05 -2.94 7.54
N ILE A 310 -0.95 -2.76 6.82
CA ILE A 310 0.40 -3.00 7.34
C ILE A 310 0.67 -2.10 8.55
N ASP A 311 0.42 -0.80 8.43
CA ASP A 311 0.62 0.17 9.52
C ASP A 311 -0.24 -0.14 10.74
N ALA A 312 -1.52 -0.54 10.56
CA ALA A 312 -2.40 -0.91 11.66
C ALA A 312 -1.90 -2.17 12.39
N VAL A 313 -1.49 -3.21 11.65
CA VAL A 313 -0.93 -4.44 12.25
C VAL A 313 0.39 -4.14 12.97
N MET A 314 1.27 -3.34 12.37
CA MET A 314 2.54 -2.92 12.99
C MET A 314 2.34 -2.08 14.25
N ALA A 315 1.25 -1.31 14.33
CA ALA A 315 0.85 -0.52 15.50
C ALA A 315 0.03 -1.33 16.53
N GLU A 316 -0.18 -2.62 16.31
CA GLU A 316 -1.03 -3.48 17.15
C GLU A 316 -2.48 -2.97 17.27
N VAL A 317 -3.00 -2.28 16.23
CA VAL A 317 -4.37 -1.82 16.15
C VAL A 317 -5.24 -2.88 15.44
N PRO A 318 -6.30 -3.38 16.09
CA PRO A 318 -7.19 -4.36 15.49
C PRO A 318 -7.98 -3.77 14.32
N LEU A 319 -8.37 -4.63 13.37
CA LEU A 319 -8.97 -4.26 12.12
C LEU A 319 -10.40 -4.80 11.96
N VAL A 320 -11.31 -3.96 11.44
CA VAL A 320 -12.54 -4.44 10.81
C VAL A 320 -12.45 -4.14 9.32
N TYR A 321 -12.55 -5.19 8.50
CA TYR A 321 -12.27 -5.09 7.07
C TYR A 321 -13.33 -5.78 6.22
N THR A 322 -13.45 -5.38 4.96
CA THR A 322 -14.39 -6.03 4.03
C THR A 322 -13.94 -7.47 3.75
N GLN A 323 -14.84 -8.42 3.90
CA GLN A 323 -14.59 -9.82 3.56
C GLN A 323 -14.12 -9.95 2.11
N GLY A 324 -13.06 -10.75 1.89
CA GLY A 324 -12.52 -11.02 0.55
C GLY A 324 -11.52 -9.98 -0.01
N ILE A 325 -11.06 -9.02 0.79
CA ILE A 325 -9.92 -8.19 0.39
C ILE A 325 -8.60 -8.95 0.60
N GLY A 326 -7.58 -8.57 -0.16
CA GLY A 326 -6.22 -9.08 -0.01
C GLY A 326 -5.60 -8.74 1.35
N MET A 327 -4.50 -9.37 1.69
CA MET A 327 -3.80 -9.27 2.98
C MET A 327 -4.58 -9.86 4.17
N SER A 328 -5.54 -10.77 3.93
CA SER A 328 -6.23 -11.48 5.01
C SER A 328 -5.26 -12.23 5.91
N GLU A 329 -4.15 -12.69 5.38
CA GLU A 329 -3.07 -13.36 6.12
C GLU A 329 -2.49 -12.53 7.28
N LEU A 330 -2.60 -11.19 7.23
CA LEU A 330 -2.19 -10.31 8.33
C LEU A 330 -3.25 -10.16 9.43
N THR A 331 -4.47 -10.69 9.21
CA THR A 331 -5.62 -10.53 10.09
C THR A 331 -6.19 -11.85 10.63
N GLU A 332 -5.56 -12.99 10.30
CA GLU A 332 -5.99 -14.36 10.68
C GLU A 332 -5.68 -14.73 12.15
N PHE A 333 -4.98 -13.88 12.88
CA PHE A 333 -4.55 -14.15 14.26
C PHE A 333 -5.63 -13.85 15.32
N GLY A 334 -6.83 -13.41 14.90
CA GLY A 334 -7.88 -12.90 15.76
C GLY A 334 -7.78 -11.38 16.03
N ASN A 335 -6.83 -10.71 15.41
CA ASN A 335 -6.65 -9.25 15.40
C ASN A 335 -7.57 -8.53 14.41
N GLY A 336 -8.29 -9.28 13.57
CA GLY A 336 -9.21 -8.75 12.57
C GLY A 336 -10.58 -9.40 12.61
N ARG A 337 -11.59 -8.67 12.10
CA ARG A 337 -12.94 -9.16 11.85
C ARG A 337 -13.35 -8.79 10.43
N ALA A 338 -13.74 -9.80 9.65
CA ALA A 338 -14.30 -9.59 8.33
C ALA A 338 -15.79 -9.20 8.44
N ALA A 339 -16.22 -8.28 7.57
CA ALA A 339 -17.61 -7.86 7.46
C ALA A 339 -17.96 -7.58 5.99
N ASP A 340 -19.23 -7.76 5.63
CA ASP A 340 -19.76 -7.57 4.27
C ASP A 340 -20.89 -6.53 4.20
N SER A 341 -21.35 -6.04 5.35
CA SER A 341 -22.45 -5.13 5.49
C SER A 341 -22.21 -4.07 6.57
N PRO A 342 -22.86 -2.90 6.52
CA PRO A 342 -22.74 -1.89 7.56
C PRO A 342 -23.08 -2.40 8.97
N GLU A 343 -24.04 -3.29 9.09
CA GLU A 343 -24.44 -3.97 10.33
C GLU A 343 -23.31 -4.89 10.82
N GLY A 344 -22.72 -5.66 9.91
CA GLY A 344 -21.57 -6.53 10.21
C GLY A 344 -20.36 -5.73 10.68
N PHE A 345 -20.04 -4.61 10.02
CA PHE A 345 -19.00 -3.70 10.49
C PHE A 345 -19.26 -3.16 11.89
N ALA A 346 -20.48 -2.73 12.19
CA ALA A 346 -20.84 -2.22 13.50
C ALA A 346 -20.71 -3.30 14.58
N ALA A 347 -21.20 -4.50 14.31
CA ALA A 347 -21.09 -5.65 15.24
C ALA A 347 -19.63 -6.03 15.50
N ALA A 348 -18.82 -6.08 14.45
CA ALA A 348 -17.40 -6.39 14.51
C ALA A 348 -16.59 -5.33 15.30
N ILE A 349 -16.90 -4.04 15.11
CA ILE A 349 -16.28 -2.95 15.89
C ILE A 349 -16.59 -3.15 17.37
N VAL A 350 -17.86 -3.41 17.71
CA VAL A 350 -18.29 -3.59 19.08
C VAL A 350 -17.62 -4.81 19.71
N ASP A 351 -17.54 -5.94 19.00
CA ASP A 351 -16.87 -7.15 19.50
C ASP A 351 -15.39 -6.87 19.87
N LEU A 352 -14.67 -6.15 19.02
CA LEU A 352 -13.27 -5.79 19.29
C LEU A 352 -13.13 -4.84 20.50
N LEU A 353 -14.07 -3.89 20.66
CA LEU A 353 -14.07 -2.97 21.80
C LEU A 353 -14.45 -3.66 23.12
N GLU A 354 -15.27 -4.70 23.08
CA GLU A 354 -15.68 -5.50 24.25
C GLU A 354 -14.60 -6.50 24.69
N ASN A 355 -13.70 -6.90 23.78
CA ASN A 355 -12.67 -7.93 24.03
C ASN A 355 -11.23 -7.42 23.94
N PRO A 356 -10.84 -6.32 24.62
CA PRO A 356 -9.55 -5.65 24.38
C PRO A 356 -8.33 -6.52 24.75
N VAL A 357 -8.41 -7.36 25.78
CA VAL A 357 -7.29 -8.19 26.25
C VAL A 357 -6.95 -9.29 25.23
N ALA A 358 -7.96 -10.06 24.81
CA ALA A 358 -7.79 -11.10 23.79
C ALA A 358 -7.33 -10.52 22.45
N THR A 359 -7.92 -9.39 22.07
CA THR A 359 -7.59 -8.64 20.86
C THR A 359 -6.13 -8.16 20.87
N LYS A 360 -5.64 -7.64 22.01
CA LYS A 360 -4.24 -7.20 22.13
C LYS A 360 -3.25 -8.35 21.92
N ALA A 361 -3.49 -9.50 22.54
CA ALA A 361 -2.63 -10.67 22.35
C ALA A 361 -2.62 -11.14 20.89
N ALA A 362 -3.77 -11.07 20.20
CA ALA A 362 -3.90 -11.38 18.80
C ALA A 362 -3.14 -10.38 17.90
N CYS A 363 -3.21 -9.09 18.20
CA CYS A 363 -2.44 -8.03 17.49
C CYS A 363 -0.93 -8.24 17.64
N GLN A 364 -0.45 -8.62 18.81
CA GLN A 364 0.97 -8.92 19.02
C GLN A 364 1.45 -10.10 18.16
N LYS A 365 0.65 -11.15 18.04
CA LYS A 365 0.96 -12.29 17.14
C LYS A 365 1.00 -11.85 15.68
N ALA A 366 0.02 -11.06 15.24
CA ALA A 366 -0.05 -10.54 13.88
C ALA A 366 1.16 -9.64 13.56
N ARG A 367 1.56 -8.76 14.50
CA ARG A 367 2.75 -7.94 14.37
C ARG A 367 4.02 -8.77 14.24
N ALA A 368 4.20 -9.79 15.09
CA ALA A 368 5.36 -10.68 15.03
C ALA A 368 5.44 -11.42 13.68
N PHE A 369 4.32 -11.92 13.16
CA PHE A 369 4.27 -12.51 11.82
C PHE A 369 4.63 -11.49 10.73
N THR A 370 4.10 -10.28 10.80
CA THR A 370 4.38 -9.21 9.83
C THR A 370 5.86 -8.83 9.83
N LEU A 371 6.50 -8.75 10.99
CA LEU A 371 7.94 -8.50 11.12
C LEU A 371 8.77 -9.59 10.44
N LEU A 372 8.40 -10.87 10.58
CA LEU A 372 9.07 -11.98 9.91
C LEU A 372 8.95 -11.86 8.37
N GLN A 373 7.79 -11.43 7.85
CA GLN A 373 7.61 -11.18 6.41
C GLN A 373 8.49 -10.01 5.93
N ILE A 374 8.60 -8.94 6.72
CA ILE A 374 9.48 -7.81 6.41
C ILE A 374 10.95 -8.22 6.45
N GLU A 375 11.37 -9.04 7.40
CA GLU A 375 12.72 -9.61 7.46
C GLU A 375 13.05 -10.44 6.21
N THR A 376 12.10 -11.25 5.76
CA THR A 376 12.23 -12.01 4.49
C THR A 376 12.44 -11.06 3.30
N ALA A 377 11.70 -9.96 3.24
CA ALA A 377 11.90 -8.93 2.22
C ALA A 377 13.28 -8.26 2.33
N ALA A 378 13.75 -7.98 3.55
CA ALA A 378 15.08 -7.42 3.79
C ALA A 378 16.20 -8.35 3.29
N ASN A 379 16.12 -9.64 3.61
CA ASN A 379 17.10 -10.64 3.16
C ASN A 379 17.15 -10.74 1.63
N TYR A 380 15.99 -10.66 0.98
CA TYR A 380 15.97 -10.62 -0.47
C TYR A 380 16.62 -9.36 -1.05
N LEU A 381 16.27 -8.18 -0.55
CA LEU A 381 16.87 -6.94 -1.02
C LEU A 381 18.41 -6.92 -0.82
N LYS A 382 18.90 -7.48 0.29
CA LYS A 382 20.34 -7.67 0.52
C LYS A 382 20.97 -8.59 -0.52
N SER A 383 20.28 -9.67 -0.92
CA SER A 383 20.76 -10.59 -1.95
C SER A 383 20.89 -9.98 -3.35
N LEU A 384 20.21 -8.86 -3.62
CA LEU A 384 20.31 -8.14 -4.90
C LEU A 384 21.59 -7.30 -5.03
N GLN A 385 22.34 -7.12 -3.96
CA GLN A 385 23.54 -6.28 -3.94
C GLN A 385 24.81 -7.06 -4.35
N ASN A 386 24.71 -8.38 -4.36
CA ASN A 386 25.78 -9.31 -4.75
C ASN A 386 25.65 -9.69 -6.23
#